data_64829a5b6282b1fac57dafbfc707a756
#
_entry.id   64829a5b6282b1fac57dafbfc707a756
#
_cell.length_a   1.000
_cell.length_b   1.000
_cell.length_c   1.000
_cell.angle_alpha   90.00
_cell.angle_beta   90.00
_cell.angle_gamma   90.00
#
_symmetry.space_group_name_H-M   'P 1'
#
loop_
_entity.id
_entity.type
_entity.pdbx_description
1 polymer ?
#
loop_
_entity_poly.entity_id
_entity_poly.type
_entity_poly.pdbx_seq_one_letter_code
_entity_poly.pdbx_strand_id
1 'polypeptide(L)'
;MNKKRIRNLFIALSVFVFSIAFFGTGSALAVEQLSMGTSSVGGFFYNVGAPVAQCINKALPEVNVTAEFTEGSTENLRLIQKKKMQLATISPMVGWFAGKGINMFKKSGPVNFRVVVRLLPNGNVWTVLKKNKTIKTIRDFKGHRVGIGTGGIGVVSRLQLSYHGIDVKKDIKPFFPATGELATLLKDGKIDVSFLTEGLAKMVTATHEVKMISWDEEGRKKYIGEKPYFGAFNYKPNHFKGVDYEVKTIDNGVQLITHADTPDDMVYKLAKAVIENIDCISGIFAPAKALNPQWCASELGNPFHPGAIKYFKDAGLWK
;
A
#
# COMPACT_ATOMS: atom_id res chain seq x y z
N MET A 1 -67.70 42.08 10.89
CA MET A 1 -66.45 42.06 10.09
C MET A 1 -66.87 41.83 8.64
N ASN A 2 -66.48 42.71 7.71
CA ASN A 2 -67.10 42.81 6.39
C ASN A 2 -66.54 41.69 5.46
N LYS A 3 -67.37 40.93 4.78
CA LYS A 3 -67.06 39.81 3.91
C LYS A 3 -65.92 40.10 2.88
N LYS A 4 -65.76 41.35 2.45
CA LYS A 4 -64.65 41.79 1.60
C LYS A 4 -63.32 41.75 2.30
N ARG A 5 -63.20 42.04 3.61
CA ARG A 5 -61.92 41.96 4.36
C ARG A 5 -61.46 40.52 4.60
N ILE A 6 -62.41 39.61 4.81
CA ILE A 6 -62.09 38.18 4.99
C ILE A 6 -61.56 37.57 3.69
N ARG A 7 -62.20 37.92 2.53
CA ARG A 7 -61.77 37.45 1.21
C ARG A 7 -60.37 37.95 0.85
N ASN A 8 -60.06 39.19 1.17
CA ASN A 8 -58.70 39.74 0.91
C ASN A 8 -57.64 39.17 1.85
N LEU A 9 -58.02 38.76 3.08
CA LEU A 9 -57.14 38.08 4.01
C LEU A 9 -56.74 36.65 3.52
N PHE A 10 -57.72 35.91 2.96
CA PHE A 10 -57.51 34.59 2.36
C PHE A 10 -56.67 34.65 1.09
N ILE A 11 -56.82 35.68 0.26
CA ILE A 11 -56.00 35.88 -0.95
C ILE A 11 -54.56 36.26 -0.58
N ALA A 12 -54.37 37.11 0.43
CA ALA A 12 -53.04 37.48 0.92
C ALA A 12 -52.28 36.28 1.56
N LEU A 13 -53.03 35.43 2.31
CA LEU A 13 -52.45 34.23 2.92
C LEU A 13 -52.09 33.14 1.90
N SER A 14 -52.88 32.96 0.83
CA SER A 14 -52.60 31.98 -0.24
C SER A 14 -51.40 32.42 -1.11
N VAL A 15 -51.19 33.71 -1.33
CA VAL A 15 -50.04 34.24 -2.06
C VAL A 15 -48.76 34.10 -1.23
N PHE A 16 -48.84 34.25 0.11
CA PHE A 16 -47.68 34.10 0.99
C PHE A 16 -47.25 32.62 1.16
N VAL A 17 -48.20 31.68 1.16
CA VAL A 17 -47.89 30.24 1.22
C VAL A 17 -47.30 29.73 -0.11
N PHE A 18 -47.67 30.32 -1.26
CA PHE A 18 -47.11 29.92 -2.56
C PHE A 18 -45.70 30.49 -2.82
N SER A 19 -45.29 31.58 -2.15
CA SER A 19 -43.98 32.19 -2.27
C SER A 19 -42.89 31.48 -1.44
N ILE A 20 -43.21 30.60 -0.49
CA ILE A 20 -42.28 29.85 0.34
C ILE A 20 -41.88 28.53 -0.34
N ALA A 21 -42.61 28.07 -1.36
CA ALA A 21 -42.33 26.79 -2.04
C ALA A 21 -41.24 26.86 -3.14
N PHE A 22 -40.63 28.03 -3.36
CA PHE A 22 -39.58 28.23 -4.38
C PHE A 22 -38.18 28.54 -3.81
N PHE A 23 -37.94 28.30 -2.49
CA PHE A 23 -36.59 28.19 -2.01
C PHE A 23 -36.06 26.84 -2.46
N GLY A 24 -35.23 26.91 -3.50
CA GLY A 24 -34.67 25.77 -4.17
C GLY A 24 -34.14 24.75 -3.18
N THR A 25 -34.57 23.52 -3.32
CA THR A 25 -33.82 22.35 -2.86
C THR A 25 -32.53 22.35 -3.60
N GLY A 26 -31.55 23.15 -3.16
CA GLY A 26 -30.17 22.87 -3.44
C GLY A 26 -29.96 21.46 -2.93
N SER A 27 -29.92 20.48 -3.81
CA SER A 27 -29.49 19.14 -3.45
C SER A 27 -28.10 19.31 -2.85
N ALA A 28 -28.03 19.37 -1.52
CA ALA A 28 -26.76 19.16 -0.85
C ALA A 28 -26.31 17.77 -1.34
N LEU A 29 -25.33 17.74 -2.23
CA LEU A 29 -24.73 16.48 -2.68
C LEU A 29 -24.27 15.79 -1.40
N ALA A 30 -24.92 14.69 -1.04
CA ALA A 30 -24.55 13.91 0.12
C ALA A 30 -23.10 13.44 -0.09
N VAL A 31 -22.21 13.81 0.83
CA VAL A 31 -20.82 13.39 0.79
C VAL A 31 -20.77 11.88 0.97
N GLU A 32 -20.25 11.17 -0.02
CA GLU A 32 -20.14 9.72 0.01
C GLU A 32 -19.06 9.29 1.00
N GLN A 33 -19.43 8.49 2.00
CA GLN A 33 -18.52 7.99 3.03
C GLN A 33 -17.85 6.71 2.55
N LEU A 34 -16.53 6.72 2.44
CA LEU A 34 -15.71 5.59 2.00
C LEU A 34 -14.76 5.16 3.11
N SER A 35 -14.81 3.88 3.50
CA SER A 35 -13.86 3.27 4.42
C SER A 35 -12.67 2.70 3.65
N MET A 36 -11.45 3.03 4.11
CA MET A 36 -10.18 2.50 3.56
C MET A 36 -9.47 1.63 4.59
N GLY A 37 -9.45 0.33 4.39
CA GLY A 37 -8.67 -0.60 5.21
C GLY A 37 -7.16 -0.42 5.01
N THR A 38 -6.38 -0.36 6.10
CA THR A 38 -4.94 -0.13 6.05
C THR A 38 -4.15 -1.23 6.77
N SER A 39 -3.60 -0.94 7.93
CA SER A 39 -2.95 -1.86 8.87
C SER A 39 -2.99 -1.26 10.27
N SER A 40 -2.21 -1.82 11.22
CA SER A 40 -2.02 -1.21 12.54
C SER A 40 -1.52 0.23 12.41
N VAL A 41 -1.97 1.09 13.30
CA VAL A 41 -1.50 2.48 13.40
C VAL A 41 0.02 2.51 13.53
N GLY A 42 0.69 3.32 12.70
CA GLY A 42 2.15 3.34 12.60
C GLY A 42 2.75 2.25 11.71
N GLY A 43 1.97 1.25 11.28
CA GLY A 43 2.39 0.28 10.27
C GLY A 43 2.55 0.90 8.88
N PHE A 44 3.34 0.27 8.01
CA PHE A 44 3.67 0.85 6.70
C PHE A 44 2.43 1.16 5.86
N PHE A 45 1.46 0.26 5.80
CA PHE A 45 0.23 0.46 5.01
C PHE A 45 -0.66 1.58 5.57
N TYR A 46 -0.69 1.76 6.90
CA TYR A 46 -1.38 2.88 7.53
C TYR A 46 -0.68 4.21 7.19
N ASN A 47 0.65 4.24 7.33
CA ASN A 47 1.45 5.44 7.05
C ASN A 47 1.38 5.88 5.58
N VAL A 48 1.07 4.96 4.66
CA VAL A 48 0.81 5.25 3.24
C VAL A 48 -0.66 5.61 3.02
N GLY A 49 -1.58 4.83 3.55
CA GLY A 49 -3.02 4.94 3.29
C GLY A 49 -3.65 6.19 3.89
N ALA A 50 -3.29 6.58 5.10
CA ALA A 50 -3.86 7.76 5.75
C ALA A 50 -3.56 9.07 5.01
N PRO A 51 -2.32 9.37 4.57
CA PRO A 51 -2.04 10.51 3.69
C PRO A 51 -2.78 10.46 2.36
N VAL A 52 -2.89 9.27 1.74
CA VAL A 52 -3.66 9.09 0.50
C VAL A 52 -5.13 9.44 0.72
N ALA A 53 -5.77 8.92 1.78
CA ALA A 53 -7.15 9.26 2.12
C ALA A 53 -7.33 10.76 2.34
N GLN A 54 -6.44 11.40 3.10
CA GLN A 54 -6.49 12.84 3.35
C GLN A 54 -6.38 13.67 2.07
N CYS A 55 -5.51 13.27 1.13
CA CYS A 55 -5.34 13.99 -0.13
C CYS A 55 -6.49 13.73 -1.11
N ILE A 56 -7.08 12.53 -1.11
CA ILE A 56 -8.33 12.26 -1.85
C ILE A 56 -9.45 13.19 -1.33
N ASN A 57 -9.64 13.31 -0.01
CA ASN A 57 -10.67 14.17 0.58
C ASN A 57 -10.49 15.65 0.22
N LYS A 58 -9.25 16.11 0.06
CA LYS A 58 -8.98 17.48 -0.40
C LYS A 58 -9.29 17.68 -1.90
N ALA A 59 -9.06 16.66 -2.71
CA ALA A 59 -9.22 16.71 -4.15
C ALA A 59 -10.67 16.45 -4.61
N LEU A 60 -11.45 15.68 -3.84
CA LEU A 60 -12.81 15.26 -4.14
C LEU A 60 -13.76 15.61 -2.98
N PRO A 61 -14.32 16.84 -2.94
CA PRO A 61 -15.20 17.27 -1.86
C PRO A 61 -16.49 16.43 -1.73
N GLU A 62 -16.88 15.72 -2.79
CA GLU A 62 -18.02 14.82 -2.81
C GLU A 62 -17.81 13.47 -2.12
N VAL A 63 -16.57 13.14 -1.70
CA VAL A 63 -16.25 11.92 -0.96
C VAL A 63 -15.54 12.25 0.35
N ASN A 64 -15.71 11.39 1.36
CA ASN A 64 -14.95 11.42 2.60
C ASN A 64 -14.38 10.03 2.87
N VAL A 65 -13.07 9.85 2.61
CA VAL A 65 -12.35 8.60 2.82
C VAL A 65 -11.77 8.59 4.24
N THR A 66 -12.14 7.59 5.03
CA THR A 66 -11.58 7.36 6.37
C THR A 66 -10.61 6.18 6.33
N ALA A 67 -9.35 6.43 6.70
CA ALA A 67 -8.37 5.36 6.85
C ALA A 67 -8.61 4.61 8.16
N GLU A 68 -8.88 3.31 8.08
CA GLU A 68 -9.23 2.48 9.22
C GLU A 68 -8.12 1.48 9.55
N PHE A 69 -7.96 1.22 10.86
CA PHE A 69 -7.13 0.14 11.37
C PHE A 69 -7.66 -1.22 10.92
N THR A 70 -6.75 -2.09 10.50
CA THR A 70 -7.00 -3.52 10.23
C THR A 70 -5.76 -4.34 10.54
N GLU A 71 -5.88 -5.66 10.45
CA GLU A 71 -4.72 -6.57 10.52
C GLU A 71 -3.92 -6.63 9.19
N GLY A 72 -4.25 -5.79 8.23
CA GLY A 72 -3.55 -5.66 6.94
C GLY A 72 -4.15 -6.44 5.79
N SER A 73 -3.33 -6.72 4.76
CA SER A 73 -3.78 -7.12 3.42
C SER A 73 -4.79 -8.27 3.38
N THR A 74 -4.63 -9.29 4.23
CA THR A 74 -5.53 -10.46 4.23
C THR A 74 -6.93 -10.11 4.71
N GLU A 75 -7.02 -9.32 5.78
CA GLU A 75 -8.30 -8.84 6.30
C GLU A 75 -8.91 -7.84 5.32
N ASN A 76 -8.13 -6.90 4.81
CA ASN A 76 -8.56 -5.89 3.84
C ASN A 76 -9.24 -6.53 2.63
N LEU A 77 -8.65 -7.55 2.04
CA LEU A 77 -9.21 -8.27 0.90
C LEU A 77 -10.52 -8.99 1.24
N ARG A 78 -10.63 -9.54 2.46
CA ARG A 78 -11.89 -10.14 2.94
C ARG A 78 -12.99 -9.10 3.16
N LEU A 79 -12.63 -7.91 3.64
CA LEU A 79 -13.58 -6.80 3.85
C LEU A 79 -14.03 -6.20 2.51
N ILE A 80 -13.12 -6.04 1.54
CA ILE A 80 -13.43 -5.65 0.16
C ILE A 80 -14.39 -6.67 -0.47
N GLN A 81 -14.10 -7.99 -0.38
CA GLN A 81 -14.98 -9.04 -0.90
C GLN A 81 -16.40 -8.98 -0.34
N LYS A 82 -16.53 -8.62 0.94
CA LYS A 82 -17.81 -8.48 1.63
C LYS A 82 -18.45 -7.10 1.43
N LYS A 83 -17.84 -6.21 0.64
CA LYS A 83 -18.26 -4.81 0.45
C LYS A 83 -18.39 -4.02 1.77
N LYS A 84 -17.65 -4.45 2.82
CA LYS A 84 -17.61 -3.77 4.13
C LYS A 84 -16.61 -2.62 4.15
N MET A 85 -15.69 -2.58 3.20
CA MET A 85 -14.80 -1.48 2.90
C MET A 85 -14.83 -1.19 1.39
N GLN A 86 -14.71 0.08 1.02
CA GLN A 86 -14.72 0.54 -0.36
C GLN A 86 -13.32 0.55 -0.95
N LEU A 87 -12.33 0.90 -0.12
CA LEU A 87 -10.92 0.99 -0.49
C LEU A 87 -10.05 0.18 0.48
N ALA A 88 -8.88 -0.22 0.05
CA ALA A 88 -7.88 -0.76 0.95
C ALA A 88 -6.45 -0.67 0.39
N THR A 89 -5.46 -0.61 1.27
CA THR A 89 -4.06 -0.80 0.91
C THR A 89 -3.66 -2.26 1.13
N ILE A 90 -2.98 -2.85 0.14
CA ILE A 90 -2.54 -4.24 0.19
C ILE A 90 -1.13 -4.44 -0.36
N SER A 91 -0.50 -5.55 0.05
CA SER A 91 0.65 -6.11 -0.66
C SER A 91 0.20 -6.76 -1.97
N PRO A 92 0.88 -6.50 -3.10
CA PRO A 92 0.60 -7.14 -4.39
C PRO A 92 0.63 -8.67 -4.31
N MET A 93 1.55 -9.24 -3.54
CA MET A 93 1.66 -10.69 -3.33
C MET A 93 0.39 -11.27 -2.68
N VAL A 94 -0.14 -10.62 -1.64
CA VAL A 94 -1.35 -11.08 -0.97
C VAL A 94 -2.56 -10.91 -1.89
N GLY A 95 -2.60 -9.83 -2.67
CA GLY A 95 -3.59 -9.63 -3.73
C GLY A 95 -3.56 -10.75 -4.78
N TRP A 96 -2.37 -11.13 -5.25
CA TRP A 96 -2.22 -12.25 -6.18
C TRP A 96 -2.77 -13.56 -5.62
N PHE A 97 -2.46 -13.88 -4.36
CA PHE A 97 -3.00 -15.06 -3.71
C PHE A 97 -4.52 -15.00 -3.55
N ALA A 98 -5.04 -13.82 -3.24
CA ALA A 98 -6.48 -13.60 -3.13
C ALA A 98 -7.19 -13.74 -4.48
N GLY A 99 -6.70 -13.11 -5.53
CA GLY A 99 -7.27 -13.20 -6.87
C GLY A 99 -7.27 -14.63 -7.45
N LYS A 100 -6.31 -15.46 -7.01
CA LYS A 100 -6.23 -16.90 -7.40
C LYS A 100 -6.94 -17.84 -6.42
N GLY A 101 -7.37 -17.37 -5.25
CA GLY A 101 -7.96 -18.22 -4.21
C GLY A 101 -6.99 -19.26 -3.64
N ILE A 102 -5.70 -18.91 -3.49
CA ILE A 102 -4.65 -19.80 -2.99
C ILE A 102 -4.10 -19.33 -1.64
N ASN A 103 -3.24 -20.14 -1.04
CA ASN A 103 -2.63 -19.86 0.28
C ASN A 103 -3.70 -19.57 1.35
N MET A 104 -3.66 -18.40 1.98
CA MET A 104 -4.60 -17.98 3.02
C MET A 104 -6.04 -17.80 2.52
N PHE A 105 -6.27 -17.84 1.21
CA PHE A 105 -7.60 -17.75 0.58
C PHE A 105 -8.12 -19.10 0.04
N LYS A 106 -7.39 -20.20 0.22
CA LYS A 106 -7.77 -21.52 -0.29
C LYS A 106 -9.17 -21.97 0.20
N LYS A 107 -9.55 -21.62 1.44
CA LYS A 107 -10.87 -21.97 2.00
C LYS A 107 -11.99 -21.02 1.58
N SER A 108 -11.68 -19.72 1.37
CA SER A 108 -12.67 -18.69 1.04
C SER A 108 -12.89 -18.50 -0.46
N GLY A 109 -12.02 -19.08 -1.28
CA GLY A 109 -12.03 -18.87 -2.73
C GLY A 109 -11.44 -17.54 -3.18
N PRO A 110 -11.50 -17.25 -4.48
CA PRO A 110 -10.99 -16.00 -5.06
C PRO A 110 -11.73 -14.77 -4.55
N VAL A 111 -11.00 -13.63 -4.47
CA VAL A 111 -11.54 -12.32 -4.12
C VAL A 111 -11.67 -11.47 -5.37
N ASN A 112 -12.85 -10.87 -5.56
CA ASN A 112 -13.14 -10.01 -6.70
C ASN A 112 -12.77 -8.55 -6.41
N PHE A 113 -11.51 -8.19 -6.67
CA PHE A 113 -10.98 -6.84 -6.48
C PHE A 113 -10.23 -6.35 -7.72
N ARG A 114 -9.97 -5.04 -7.78
CA ARG A 114 -9.14 -4.38 -8.80
C ARG A 114 -8.26 -3.32 -8.16
N VAL A 115 -7.12 -3.06 -8.80
CA VAL A 115 -6.19 -2.02 -8.39
C VAL A 115 -6.68 -0.66 -8.90
N VAL A 116 -6.69 0.33 -8.02
CA VAL A 116 -6.92 1.74 -8.35
C VAL A 116 -5.62 2.39 -8.82
N VAL A 117 -4.58 2.31 -7.99
CA VAL A 117 -3.23 2.79 -8.31
C VAL A 117 -2.18 1.92 -7.59
N ARG A 118 -1.00 1.82 -8.17
CA ARG A 118 0.18 1.35 -7.46
C ARG A 118 0.72 2.50 -6.63
N LEU A 119 0.94 2.23 -5.34
CA LEU A 119 1.52 3.19 -4.42
C LEU A 119 3.02 2.93 -4.24
N LEU A 120 3.56 3.21 -3.09
CA LEU A 120 4.99 3.17 -2.82
C LEU A 120 5.64 1.82 -3.07
N PRO A 121 6.88 1.81 -3.56
CA PRO A 121 7.72 0.63 -3.48
C PRO A 121 7.99 0.26 -2.02
N ASN A 122 8.20 -1.02 -1.76
CA ASN A 122 8.56 -1.56 -0.46
C ASN A 122 9.73 -2.54 -0.63
N GLY A 123 10.91 -1.99 -0.76
CA GLY A 123 12.14 -2.74 -0.90
C GLY A 123 12.72 -3.11 0.47
N ASN A 124 12.50 -4.34 0.91
CA ASN A 124 13.17 -4.84 2.11
C ASN A 124 14.61 -5.26 1.79
N VAL A 125 15.51 -5.08 2.75
CA VAL A 125 16.95 -5.33 2.54
C VAL A 125 17.51 -6.32 3.54
N TRP A 126 18.34 -7.24 3.07
CA TRP A 126 19.17 -8.10 3.91
C TRP A 126 20.35 -7.28 4.45
N THR A 127 20.38 -7.09 5.75
CA THR A 127 21.36 -6.22 6.43
C THR A 127 22.23 -7.04 7.36
N VAL A 128 23.54 -6.81 7.30
CA VAL A 128 24.59 -7.48 8.07
C VAL A 128 25.48 -6.41 8.68
N LEU A 129 25.91 -6.55 9.95
CA LEU A 129 26.89 -5.63 10.52
C LEU A 129 28.23 -5.77 9.80
N LYS A 130 28.90 -4.65 9.49
CA LYS A 130 30.16 -4.60 8.71
C LYS A 130 31.31 -5.43 9.32
N LYS A 131 31.28 -5.61 10.67
CA LYS A 131 32.22 -6.47 11.40
C LYS A 131 32.13 -7.94 10.98
N ASN A 132 30.98 -8.43 10.52
CA ASN A 132 30.86 -9.77 9.97
C ASN A 132 31.51 -9.82 8.59
N LYS A 133 32.59 -10.60 8.45
CA LYS A 133 33.37 -10.70 7.21
C LYS A 133 32.99 -11.90 6.34
N THR A 134 32.20 -12.84 6.88
CA THR A 134 31.86 -14.11 6.23
C THR A 134 30.69 -13.99 5.26
N ILE A 135 29.67 -13.19 5.59
CA ILE A 135 28.46 -13.03 4.78
C ILE A 135 28.71 -11.99 3.68
N LYS A 136 28.65 -12.40 2.41
CA LYS A 136 28.80 -11.55 1.22
C LYS A 136 27.60 -11.64 0.29
N THR A 137 26.90 -12.78 0.25
CA THR A 137 25.74 -13.08 -0.57
C THR A 137 24.61 -13.69 0.28
N ILE A 138 23.40 -13.79 -0.28
CA ILE A 138 22.29 -14.46 0.41
C ILE A 138 22.61 -15.95 0.66
N ARG A 139 23.37 -16.61 -0.22
CA ARG A 139 23.74 -18.02 -0.05
C ARG A 139 24.66 -18.27 1.13
N ASP A 140 25.40 -17.25 1.58
CA ASP A 140 26.28 -17.33 2.74
C ASP A 140 25.54 -17.33 4.08
N PHE A 141 24.21 -17.21 4.09
CA PHE A 141 23.41 -17.24 5.32
C PHE A 141 23.36 -18.63 5.97
N LYS A 142 23.77 -19.69 5.27
CA LYS A 142 23.85 -21.05 5.82
C LYS A 142 24.71 -21.12 7.08
N GLY A 143 24.17 -21.76 8.14
CA GLY A 143 24.80 -21.85 9.47
C GLY A 143 24.65 -20.62 10.35
N HIS A 144 24.22 -19.47 9.81
CA HIS A 144 24.09 -18.21 10.53
C HIS A 144 22.75 -18.04 11.24
N ARG A 145 22.71 -17.09 12.21
CA ARG A 145 21.51 -16.63 12.90
C ARG A 145 20.81 -15.60 12.04
N VAL A 146 19.62 -15.93 11.51
CA VAL A 146 18.93 -15.13 10.52
C VAL A 146 17.61 -14.58 11.08
N GLY A 147 17.47 -13.27 11.14
CA GLY A 147 16.25 -12.57 11.48
C GLY A 147 15.30 -12.52 10.27
N ILE A 148 14.24 -13.32 10.32
CA ILE A 148 13.23 -13.46 9.26
C ILE A 148 12.02 -12.58 9.52
N GLY A 149 11.63 -12.46 10.82
CA GLY A 149 10.40 -11.78 11.24
C GLY A 149 9.13 -12.62 11.08
N THR A 150 8.02 -12.04 11.48
CA THR A 150 6.67 -12.63 11.40
C THR A 150 5.80 -11.91 10.36
N GLY A 151 4.57 -12.37 10.13
CA GLY A 151 3.63 -11.74 9.20
C GLY A 151 4.14 -11.67 7.76
N GLY A 152 3.81 -10.59 7.05
CA GLY A 152 4.13 -10.41 5.63
C GLY A 152 5.63 -10.38 5.34
N ILE A 153 6.43 -9.70 6.18
CA ILE A 153 7.89 -9.65 6.03
C ILE A 153 8.50 -11.05 6.16
N GLY A 154 7.98 -11.87 7.09
CA GLY A 154 8.41 -13.25 7.26
C GLY A 154 8.04 -14.15 6.08
N VAL A 155 6.95 -13.88 5.36
CA VAL A 155 6.61 -14.62 4.14
C VAL A 155 7.58 -14.25 3.02
N VAL A 156 7.81 -12.97 2.80
CA VAL A 156 8.73 -12.48 1.73
C VAL A 156 10.16 -12.96 1.96
N SER A 157 10.67 -12.88 3.20
CA SER A 157 12.02 -13.34 3.52
C SER A 157 12.20 -14.84 3.26
N ARG A 158 11.22 -15.67 3.68
CA ARG A 158 11.26 -17.13 3.41
C ARG A 158 11.22 -17.46 1.93
N LEU A 159 10.42 -16.73 1.14
CA LEU A 159 10.37 -16.93 -0.32
C LEU A 159 11.73 -16.60 -0.97
N GLN A 160 12.41 -15.53 -0.51
CA GLN A 160 13.73 -15.17 -1.01
C GLN A 160 14.78 -16.21 -0.61
N LEU A 161 14.80 -16.64 0.65
CA LEU A 161 15.71 -17.69 1.12
C LEU A 161 15.53 -18.99 0.34
N SER A 162 14.28 -19.44 0.18
CA SER A 162 13.96 -20.66 -0.60
C SER A 162 14.44 -20.57 -2.04
N TYR A 163 14.29 -19.40 -2.68
CA TYR A 163 14.78 -19.19 -4.04
C TYR A 163 16.31 -19.33 -4.15
N HIS A 164 17.04 -18.90 -3.12
CA HIS A 164 18.50 -19.06 -3.05
C HIS A 164 18.95 -20.45 -2.55
N GLY A 165 18.03 -21.42 -2.47
CA GLY A 165 18.34 -22.78 -2.04
C GLY A 165 18.64 -22.92 -0.55
N ILE A 166 18.04 -22.04 0.28
CA ILE A 166 18.18 -22.08 1.73
C ILE A 166 16.88 -22.63 2.35
N ASP A 167 16.97 -23.79 2.96
CA ASP A 167 15.92 -24.34 3.81
C ASP A 167 15.99 -23.69 5.19
N VAL A 168 14.93 -22.93 5.54
CA VAL A 168 14.90 -22.17 6.80
C VAL A 168 15.03 -23.06 8.04
N LYS A 169 14.60 -24.31 7.98
CA LYS A 169 14.66 -25.25 9.13
C LYS A 169 15.98 -25.98 9.24
N LYS A 170 16.67 -26.22 8.12
CA LYS A 170 17.87 -27.07 8.04
C LYS A 170 19.17 -26.27 7.92
N ASP A 171 19.12 -25.18 7.14
CA ASP A 171 20.35 -24.50 6.69
C ASP A 171 20.72 -23.30 7.58
N ILE A 172 19.78 -22.75 8.35
CA ILE A 172 20.03 -21.54 9.15
C ILE A 172 19.52 -21.70 10.60
N LYS A 173 19.87 -20.76 11.47
CA LYS A 173 19.29 -20.59 12.81
C LYS A 173 18.28 -19.46 12.74
N PRO A 174 16.97 -19.75 12.48
CA PRO A 174 15.99 -18.72 12.19
C PRO A 174 15.47 -18.05 13.46
N PHE A 175 15.26 -16.72 13.38
CA PHE A 175 14.59 -15.92 14.40
C PHE A 175 13.33 -15.30 13.81
N PHE A 176 12.21 -15.41 14.53
CA PHE A 176 10.89 -14.93 14.11
C PHE A 176 10.34 -13.86 15.06
N PRO A 177 11.07 -12.78 15.35
CA PRO A 177 10.55 -11.73 16.23
C PRO A 177 9.48 -10.91 15.53
N ALA A 178 8.80 -10.04 16.28
CA ALA A 178 8.01 -8.97 15.70
C ALA A 178 8.91 -8.06 14.82
N THR A 179 8.34 -7.47 13.77
CA THR A 179 9.11 -6.71 12.77
C THR A 179 9.99 -5.63 13.41
N GLY A 180 9.47 -4.91 14.41
CA GLY A 180 10.21 -3.84 15.08
C GLY A 180 11.45 -4.31 15.83
N GLU A 181 11.49 -5.57 16.32
CA GLU A 181 12.60 -6.13 17.08
C GLU A 181 13.80 -6.55 16.22
N LEU A 182 13.59 -6.77 14.92
CA LEU A 182 14.62 -7.23 13.99
C LEU A 182 15.88 -6.34 13.98
N ALA A 183 15.67 -5.02 14.01
CA ALA A 183 16.76 -4.05 14.02
C ALA A 183 17.56 -4.10 15.35
N THR A 184 16.87 -4.25 16.47
CA THR A 184 17.49 -4.34 17.80
C THR A 184 18.32 -5.61 17.93
N LEU A 185 17.76 -6.77 17.55
CA LEU A 185 18.50 -8.05 17.60
C LEU A 185 19.76 -8.02 16.74
N LEU A 186 19.71 -7.34 15.57
CA LEU A 186 20.90 -7.19 14.72
C LEU A 186 21.94 -6.28 15.39
N LYS A 187 21.56 -5.12 15.92
CA LYS A 187 22.46 -4.20 16.62
C LYS A 187 23.15 -4.85 17.81
N ASP A 188 22.40 -5.61 18.59
CA ASP A 188 22.91 -6.33 19.76
C ASP A 188 23.78 -7.55 19.39
N GLY A 189 23.90 -7.89 18.11
CA GLY A 189 24.64 -9.06 17.64
C GLY A 189 24.01 -10.40 18.04
N LYS A 190 22.73 -10.41 18.40
CA LYS A 190 21.95 -11.64 18.70
C LYS A 190 21.62 -12.42 17.43
N ILE A 191 21.56 -11.73 16.29
CA ILE A 191 21.46 -12.31 14.94
C ILE A 191 22.59 -11.77 14.06
N ASP A 192 22.97 -12.53 13.04
CA ASP A 192 24.10 -12.22 12.15
C ASP A 192 23.66 -11.44 10.92
N VAL A 193 22.42 -11.69 10.46
CA VAL A 193 21.79 -11.03 9.33
C VAL A 193 20.30 -10.85 9.60
N SER A 194 19.73 -9.75 9.12
CA SER A 194 18.29 -9.45 9.29
C SER A 194 17.65 -8.93 8.01
N PHE A 195 16.41 -9.36 7.76
CA PHE A 195 15.59 -8.83 6.68
C PHE A 195 14.80 -7.62 7.19
N LEU A 196 15.22 -6.44 6.80
CA LEU A 196 14.72 -5.18 7.34
C LEU A 196 13.88 -4.40 6.33
N THR A 197 12.84 -3.73 6.82
CA THR A 197 12.20 -2.64 6.07
C THR A 197 13.15 -1.44 5.97
N GLU A 198 12.90 -0.53 5.04
CA GLU A 198 13.72 0.68 4.86
C GLU A 198 13.89 1.46 6.17
N GLY A 199 12.80 1.71 6.90
CA GLY A 199 12.85 2.46 8.17
C GLY A 199 13.72 1.78 9.22
N LEU A 200 13.59 0.46 9.38
CA LEU A 200 14.42 -0.31 10.33
C LEU A 200 15.89 -0.34 9.88
N ALA A 201 16.17 -0.45 8.59
CA ALA A 201 17.52 -0.38 8.06
C ALA A 201 18.15 0.99 8.34
N LYS A 202 17.41 2.09 8.17
CA LYS A 202 17.85 3.44 8.54
C LYS A 202 18.14 3.57 10.04
N MET A 203 17.32 2.96 10.90
CA MET A 203 17.58 2.92 12.35
C MET A 203 18.89 2.20 12.70
N VAL A 204 19.22 1.10 12.01
CA VAL A 204 20.49 0.39 12.22
C VAL A 204 21.66 1.23 11.72
N THR A 205 21.58 1.79 10.50
CA THR A 205 22.67 2.56 9.89
C THR A 205 22.93 3.90 10.57
N ALA A 206 21.98 4.42 11.36
CA ALA A 206 22.18 5.63 12.15
C ALA A 206 23.30 5.46 13.19
N THR A 207 23.48 4.24 13.72
CA THR A 207 24.38 3.94 14.86
C THR A 207 25.41 2.85 14.59
N HIS A 208 25.25 2.05 13.52
CA HIS A 208 26.13 0.92 13.21
C HIS A 208 26.54 0.92 11.73
N GLU A 209 27.80 0.55 11.49
CA GLU A 209 28.24 0.26 10.13
C GLU A 209 27.72 -1.09 9.67
N VAL A 210 27.15 -1.11 8.46
CA VAL A 210 26.52 -2.28 7.85
C VAL A 210 27.07 -2.59 6.47
N LYS A 211 26.77 -3.81 6.02
CA LYS A 211 26.68 -4.20 4.61
C LYS A 211 25.25 -4.56 4.30
N MET A 212 24.75 -4.11 3.16
CA MET A 212 23.48 -4.56 2.62
C MET A 212 23.74 -5.57 1.51
N ILE A 213 23.12 -6.73 1.62
CA ILE A 213 23.34 -7.83 0.67
C ILE A 213 22.38 -7.63 -0.51
N SER A 214 22.94 -7.27 -1.65
CA SER A 214 22.20 -7.13 -2.90
C SER A 214 21.84 -8.48 -3.52
N TRP A 215 20.76 -8.51 -4.28
CA TRP A 215 20.50 -9.57 -5.23
C TRP A 215 21.50 -9.50 -6.38
N ASP A 216 21.93 -10.65 -6.89
CA ASP A 216 22.54 -10.70 -8.21
C ASP A 216 21.47 -10.41 -9.29
N GLU A 217 21.89 -9.78 -10.40
CA GLU A 217 20.94 -9.26 -11.39
C GLU A 217 20.19 -10.38 -12.12
N GLU A 218 20.87 -11.45 -12.48
CA GLU A 218 20.29 -12.59 -13.19
C GLU A 218 19.27 -13.31 -12.31
N GLY A 219 19.67 -13.66 -11.07
CA GLY A 219 18.78 -14.29 -10.09
C GLY A 219 17.55 -13.44 -9.78
N ARG A 220 17.73 -12.12 -9.64
CA ARG A 220 16.61 -11.19 -9.41
C ARG A 220 15.64 -11.16 -10.59
N LYS A 221 16.16 -11.05 -11.82
CA LYS A 221 15.33 -11.03 -13.04
C LYS A 221 14.53 -12.33 -13.19
N LYS A 222 15.16 -13.48 -12.96
CA LYS A 222 14.48 -14.78 -12.99
C LYS A 222 13.40 -14.88 -11.91
N TYR A 223 13.72 -14.50 -10.66
CA TYR A 223 12.76 -14.52 -9.55
C TYR A 223 11.53 -13.69 -9.82
N ILE A 224 11.68 -12.46 -10.33
CA ILE A 224 10.58 -11.56 -10.69
C ILE A 224 9.78 -12.14 -11.85
N GLY A 225 10.43 -12.72 -12.86
CA GLY A 225 9.75 -13.37 -13.99
C GLY A 225 8.83 -14.53 -13.56
N GLU A 226 9.20 -15.26 -12.50
CA GLU A 226 8.38 -16.32 -11.94
C GLU A 226 7.29 -15.83 -10.98
N LYS A 227 7.41 -14.63 -10.46
CA LYS A 227 6.55 -14.05 -9.42
C LYS A 227 6.09 -12.64 -9.78
N PRO A 228 5.07 -12.50 -10.63
CA PRO A 228 4.66 -11.23 -11.24
C PRO A 228 4.18 -10.17 -10.24
N TYR A 229 3.97 -10.56 -8.98
CA TYR A 229 3.61 -9.68 -7.89
C TYR A 229 4.82 -9.05 -7.17
N PHE A 230 6.02 -9.28 -7.66
CA PHE A 230 7.23 -8.60 -7.23
C PHE A 230 7.83 -7.78 -8.38
N GLY A 231 8.46 -6.66 -8.04
CA GLY A 231 9.19 -5.81 -8.96
C GLY A 231 10.67 -5.71 -8.61
N ALA A 232 11.47 -5.17 -9.53
CA ALA A 232 12.83 -4.76 -9.22
C ALA A 232 12.80 -3.42 -8.51
N PHE A 233 13.64 -3.27 -7.49
CA PHE A 233 13.85 -2.00 -6.83
C PHE A 233 15.32 -1.82 -6.44
N ASN A 234 15.84 -0.61 -6.63
CA ASN A 234 17.23 -0.28 -6.31
C ASN A 234 17.25 0.94 -5.38
N TYR A 235 17.89 0.79 -4.25
CA TYR A 235 18.28 1.96 -3.44
C TYR A 235 19.55 2.56 -4.01
N LYS A 236 19.54 3.87 -4.24
CA LYS A 236 20.71 4.60 -4.74
C LYS A 236 21.87 4.57 -3.73
N PRO A 237 23.12 4.73 -4.16
CA PRO A 237 24.24 4.96 -3.25
C PRO A 237 23.92 6.06 -2.24
N ASN A 238 24.36 5.88 -1.00
CA ASN A 238 24.14 6.79 0.14
C ASN A 238 22.69 6.96 0.60
N HIS A 239 21.74 6.13 0.12
CA HIS A 239 20.38 6.10 0.65
C HIS A 239 20.35 5.66 2.13
N PHE A 240 21.25 4.77 2.50
CA PHE A 240 21.51 4.37 3.88
C PHE A 240 22.88 4.88 4.29
N LYS A 241 23.00 5.43 5.51
CA LYS A 241 24.26 5.98 6.01
C LYS A 241 25.39 4.93 5.97
N GLY A 242 26.51 5.27 5.32
CA GLY A 242 27.68 4.40 5.19
C GLY A 242 27.56 3.26 4.17
N VAL A 243 26.52 3.30 3.31
CA VAL A 243 26.34 2.39 2.17
C VAL A 243 26.48 3.21 0.89
N ASP A 244 27.69 3.23 0.32
CA ASP A 244 28.12 4.05 -0.83
C ASP A 244 27.91 3.39 -2.19
N TYR A 245 27.22 2.27 -2.22
CA TYR A 245 26.89 1.49 -3.42
C TYR A 245 25.37 1.33 -3.59
N GLU A 246 24.97 0.97 -4.81
CA GLU A 246 23.59 0.63 -5.13
C GLU A 246 23.16 -0.69 -4.45
N VAL A 247 22.02 -0.69 -3.78
CA VAL A 247 21.45 -1.90 -3.16
C VAL A 247 20.31 -2.42 -4.00
N LYS A 248 20.53 -3.52 -4.70
CA LYS A 248 19.51 -4.18 -5.52
C LYS A 248 18.63 -5.08 -4.66
N THR A 249 17.33 -4.85 -4.68
CA THR A 249 16.36 -5.64 -3.92
C THR A 249 15.09 -5.91 -4.72
N ILE A 250 14.10 -6.51 -4.06
CA ILE A 250 12.80 -6.86 -4.63
C ILE A 250 11.77 -5.89 -4.08
N ASP A 251 11.01 -5.25 -4.98
CA ASP A 251 9.84 -4.48 -4.61
C ASP A 251 8.67 -5.41 -4.25
N ASN A 252 8.17 -5.26 -3.05
CA ASN A 252 6.96 -5.93 -2.55
C ASN A 252 5.75 -4.99 -2.53
N GLY A 253 5.93 -3.75 -2.94
CA GLY A 253 4.94 -2.71 -3.22
C GLY A 253 3.80 -2.51 -2.24
N VAL A 254 3.03 -1.47 -2.53
CA VAL A 254 1.69 -1.24 -1.98
C VAL A 254 0.76 -0.91 -3.13
N GLN A 255 -0.43 -1.48 -3.12
CA GLN A 255 -1.50 -1.15 -4.06
C GLN A 255 -2.71 -0.62 -3.30
N LEU A 256 -3.32 0.45 -3.79
CA LEU A 256 -4.67 0.86 -3.43
C LEU A 256 -5.64 0.06 -4.27
N ILE A 257 -6.58 -0.62 -3.62
CA ILE A 257 -7.56 -1.48 -4.28
C ILE A 257 -8.99 -1.09 -3.93
N THR A 258 -9.92 -1.57 -4.76
CA THR A 258 -11.36 -1.51 -4.53
C THR A 258 -12.03 -2.80 -5.00
N HIS A 259 -13.33 -3.00 -4.70
CA HIS A 259 -14.10 -4.11 -5.26
C HIS A 259 -14.22 -3.95 -6.78
N ALA A 260 -14.23 -5.05 -7.53
CA ALA A 260 -14.28 -5.00 -9.00
C ALA A 260 -15.58 -4.39 -9.56
N ASP A 261 -16.68 -4.41 -8.79
CA ASP A 261 -17.97 -3.81 -9.18
C ASP A 261 -18.09 -2.33 -8.77
N THR A 262 -17.05 -1.70 -8.23
CA THR A 262 -17.08 -0.26 -7.94
C THR A 262 -17.31 0.51 -9.25
N PRO A 263 -18.18 1.55 -9.29
CA PRO A 263 -18.45 2.28 -10.52
C PRO A 263 -17.19 2.87 -11.16
N ASP A 264 -17.05 2.72 -12.49
CA ASP A 264 -15.89 3.19 -13.25
C ASP A 264 -15.59 4.68 -13.04
N ASP A 265 -16.63 5.52 -12.99
CA ASP A 265 -16.47 6.96 -12.79
C ASP A 265 -15.90 7.30 -11.39
N MET A 266 -16.31 6.56 -10.37
CA MET A 266 -15.73 6.72 -9.03
C MET A 266 -14.26 6.34 -9.03
N VAL A 267 -13.90 5.21 -9.62
CA VAL A 267 -12.51 4.76 -9.65
C VAL A 267 -11.63 5.65 -10.54
N TYR A 268 -12.17 6.18 -11.64
CA TYR A 268 -11.52 7.21 -12.44
C TYR A 268 -11.14 8.43 -11.59
N LYS A 269 -12.10 8.98 -10.84
CA LYS A 269 -11.88 10.13 -9.95
C LYS A 269 -10.86 9.82 -8.86
N LEU A 270 -10.94 8.64 -8.23
CA LEU A 270 -9.99 8.22 -7.20
C LEU A 270 -8.56 8.09 -7.74
N ALA A 271 -8.38 7.46 -8.90
CA ALA A 271 -7.06 7.34 -9.54
C ALA A 271 -6.49 8.71 -9.89
N LYS A 272 -7.31 9.60 -10.48
CA LYS A 272 -6.97 10.99 -10.77
C LYS A 272 -6.56 11.75 -9.51
N ALA A 273 -7.38 11.69 -8.45
CA ALA A 273 -7.11 12.38 -7.20
C ALA A 273 -5.78 11.96 -6.57
N VAL A 274 -5.42 10.67 -6.62
CA VAL A 274 -4.13 10.21 -6.10
C VAL A 274 -2.96 10.70 -6.95
N ILE A 275 -3.05 10.54 -8.27
CA ILE A 275 -1.92 10.81 -9.18
C ILE A 275 -1.66 12.32 -9.32
N GLU A 276 -2.70 13.13 -9.40
CA GLU A 276 -2.55 14.59 -9.51
C GLU A 276 -2.20 15.28 -8.18
N ASN A 277 -2.27 14.55 -7.06
CA ASN A 277 -1.98 15.10 -5.74
C ASN A 277 -0.80 14.38 -5.03
N ILE A 278 0.15 13.84 -5.78
CA ILE A 278 1.37 13.20 -5.24
C ILE A 278 2.14 14.17 -4.32
N ASP A 279 2.18 15.46 -4.63
CA ASP A 279 2.84 16.48 -3.79
C ASP A 279 2.13 16.65 -2.44
N CYS A 280 0.80 16.60 -2.40
CA CYS A 280 0.05 16.57 -1.15
C CYS A 280 0.45 15.36 -0.30
N ILE A 281 0.49 14.16 -0.90
CA ILE A 281 0.83 12.92 -0.22
C ILE A 281 2.27 12.98 0.31
N SER A 282 3.21 13.45 -0.50
CA SER A 282 4.62 13.56 -0.14
C SER A 282 4.90 14.63 0.91
N GLY A 283 4.08 15.66 0.98
CA GLY A 283 4.11 16.67 2.01
C GLY A 283 3.73 16.15 3.40
N ILE A 284 2.87 15.12 3.46
CA ILE A 284 2.45 14.47 4.71
C ILE A 284 3.38 13.29 5.05
N PHE A 285 3.76 12.50 4.05
CA PHE A 285 4.58 11.30 4.21
C PHE A 285 5.79 11.36 3.26
N ALA A 286 6.91 11.85 3.77
CA ALA A 286 8.12 12.11 2.98
C ALA A 286 8.59 10.96 2.06
N PRO A 287 8.48 9.66 2.41
CA PRO A 287 8.81 8.59 1.47
C PRO A 287 7.99 8.60 0.17
N ALA A 288 6.81 9.23 0.15
CA ALA A 288 5.99 9.36 -1.04
C ALA A 288 6.59 10.28 -2.13
N LYS A 289 7.71 10.96 -1.88
CA LYS A 289 8.54 11.62 -2.90
C LYS A 289 9.07 10.65 -3.98
N ALA A 290 9.05 9.35 -3.71
CA ALA A 290 9.38 8.31 -4.68
C ALA A 290 8.26 8.05 -5.70
N LEU A 291 7.03 8.52 -5.44
CA LEU A 291 5.90 8.38 -6.35
C LEU A 291 6.09 9.28 -7.58
N ASN A 292 5.61 8.79 -8.69
CA ASN A 292 5.39 9.55 -9.91
C ASN A 292 4.24 8.92 -10.69
N PRO A 293 3.60 9.65 -11.63
CA PRO A 293 2.44 9.16 -12.37
C PRO A 293 2.66 7.83 -13.09
N GLN A 294 3.81 7.65 -13.76
CA GLN A 294 4.14 6.44 -14.51
C GLN A 294 4.27 5.22 -13.59
N TRP A 295 4.86 5.42 -12.40
CA TRP A 295 4.93 4.38 -11.38
C TRP A 295 3.53 3.98 -10.90
N CYS A 296 2.67 4.96 -10.61
CA CYS A 296 1.31 4.71 -10.11
C CYS A 296 0.43 3.94 -11.11
N ALA A 297 0.68 4.11 -12.42
CA ALA A 297 0.00 3.42 -13.50
C ALA A 297 0.71 2.12 -13.94
N SER A 298 1.81 1.70 -13.29
CA SER A 298 2.54 0.50 -13.68
C SER A 298 1.97 -0.77 -13.05
N GLU A 299 1.87 -1.84 -13.82
CA GLU A 299 1.37 -3.12 -13.34
C GLU A 299 2.30 -3.80 -12.34
N LEU A 300 1.70 -4.49 -11.37
CA LEU A 300 2.42 -5.34 -10.43
C LEU A 300 1.52 -6.52 -10.01
N GLY A 301 1.33 -7.47 -10.92
CA GLY A 301 0.68 -8.75 -10.70
C GLY A 301 -0.84 -8.76 -10.58
N ASN A 302 -1.47 -7.67 -10.14
CA ASN A 302 -2.92 -7.58 -9.98
C ASN A 302 -3.54 -6.65 -11.02
N PRO A 303 -4.73 -6.98 -11.57
CA PRO A 303 -5.33 -6.19 -12.64
C PRO A 303 -5.85 -4.85 -12.11
N PHE A 304 -5.66 -3.80 -12.91
CA PHE A 304 -6.27 -2.50 -12.67
C PHE A 304 -7.78 -2.51 -12.92
N HIS A 305 -8.47 -1.58 -12.26
CA HIS A 305 -9.89 -1.30 -12.50
C HIS A 305 -10.07 -0.61 -13.86
N PRO A 306 -11.16 -0.91 -14.62
CA PRO A 306 -11.42 -0.24 -15.90
C PRO A 306 -11.44 1.28 -15.78
N GLY A 307 -12.06 1.84 -14.73
CA GLY A 307 -12.07 3.29 -14.46
C GLY A 307 -10.66 3.87 -14.25
N ALA A 308 -9.77 3.14 -13.57
CA ALA A 308 -8.37 3.55 -13.42
C ALA A 308 -7.63 3.53 -14.77
N ILE A 309 -7.80 2.45 -15.54
CA ILE A 309 -7.20 2.33 -16.88
C ILE A 309 -7.68 3.47 -17.79
N LYS A 310 -8.97 3.84 -17.72
CA LYS A 310 -9.51 4.98 -18.48
C LYS A 310 -8.76 6.27 -18.12
N TYR A 311 -8.61 6.58 -16.83
CA TYR A 311 -7.84 7.74 -16.41
C TYR A 311 -6.38 7.68 -16.89
N PHE A 312 -5.73 6.53 -16.78
CA PHE A 312 -4.33 6.39 -17.23
C PHE A 312 -4.16 6.63 -18.72
N LYS A 313 -5.13 6.19 -19.55
CA LYS A 313 -5.14 6.48 -21.00
C LYS A 313 -5.33 7.96 -21.28
N ASP A 314 -6.31 8.59 -20.62
CA ASP A 314 -6.60 10.02 -20.79
C ASP A 314 -5.42 10.90 -20.37
N ALA A 315 -4.65 10.46 -19.35
CA ALA A 315 -3.44 11.12 -18.86
C ALA A 315 -2.15 10.74 -19.62
N GLY A 316 -2.21 9.87 -20.65
CA GLY A 316 -1.04 9.41 -21.40
C GLY A 316 -0.08 8.51 -20.62
N LEU A 317 -0.55 7.86 -19.55
CA LEU A 317 0.24 7.00 -18.67
C LEU A 317 0.13 5.51 -19.01
N TRP A 318 -0.83 5.12 -19.85
CA TRP A 318 -1.10 3.74 -20.26
C TRP A 318 -0.76 3.53 -21.73
N LYS A 319 0.04 2.50 -22.03
CA LYS A 319 0.41 2.12 -23.40
C LYS A 319 -0.53 1.08 -23.99
#